data_3fdd4cea89ed81cb34825add66cade9d
#
_entry.id   3fdd4cea89ed81cb34825add66cade9d
#
_cell.length_a   1.000
_cell.length_b   1.000
_cell.length_c   1.000
_cell.angle_alpha   90.00
_cell.angle_beta   90.00
_cell.angle_gamma   90.00
#
_symmetry.space_group_name_H-M   'P 1'
#
loop_
_entity.id
_entity.type
_entity.pdbx_description
1 polymer ?
#
loop_
_entity_poly.entity_id
_entity_poly.type
_entity_poly.pdbx_seq_one_letter_code
_entity_poly.pdbx_strand_id
1 'polypeptide(L)'
;MGTKWSKERIWDWYNQRPWIRGCNFISSDCANRVDQWQEYKFEERFETTERELALAAETGFNSIRIIPEFFVWEQEHDGFMERFERYIEAAHKNGISCMVVLGNDCMPPKEEALKRRHLGEQKVDWGY
;
A
#
# COMPACT_ATOMS: atom_id res chain seq x y z
N MET A 1 23.74 2.69 -5.76
CA MET A 1 23.20 1.37 -5.37
C MET A 1 23.58 1.10 -3.92
N GLY A 2 22.60 0.81 -3.07
CA GLY A 2 22.87 0.42 -1.68
C GLY A 2 23.60 -0.91 -1.62
N THR A 3 24.53 -1.05 -0.69
CA THR A 3 25.22 -2.32 -0.45
C THR A 3 24.26 -3.32 0.19
N LYS A 4 24.32 -4.57 -0.26
CA LYS A 4 23.57 -5.68 0.36
C LYS A 4 23.90 -5.76 1.86
N TRP A 5 22.89 -5.93 2.70
CA TRP A 5 23.09 -6.11 4.14
C TRP A 5 23.88 -7.39 4.42
N SER A 6 24.74 -7.35 5.42
CA SER A 6 25.41 -8.55 5.91
C SER A 6 24.42 -9.47 6.62
N LYS A 7 24.78 -10.73 6.78
CA LYS A 7 23.97 -11.72 7.51
C LYS A 7 23.73 -11.28 8.95
N GLU A 8 24.77 -10.79 9.61
CA GLU A 8 24.73 -10.31 11.01
C GLU A 8 23.73 -9.14 11.12
N ARG A 9 23.83 -8.14 10.24
CA ARG A 9 22.92 -7.00 10.24
C ARG A 9 21.45 -7.40 10.05
N ILE A 10 21.17 -8.39 9.19
CA ILE A 10 19.80 -8.89 8.97
C ILE A 10 19.27 -9.56 10.24
N TRP A 11 20.09 -10.40 10.88
CA TRP A 11 19.70 -11.09 12.11
C TRP A 11 19.53 -10.15 13.30
N ASP A 12 20.40 -9.16 13.45
CA ASP A 12 20.26 -8.12 14.48
C ASP A 12 18.97 -7.35 14.31
N TRP A 13 18.67 -6.93 13.08
CA TRP A 13 17.41 -6.26 12.75
C TRP A 13 16.19 -7.12 13.07
N TYR A 14 16.23 -8.42 12.73
CA TYR A 14 15.13 -9.34 12.98
C TYR A 14 14.92 -9.60 14.47
N ASN A 15 15.98 -9.85 15.21
CA ASN A 15 15.94 -10.20 16.64
C ASN A 15 15.51 -9.03 17.54
N GLN A 16 15.67 -7.79 17.08
CA GLN A 16 15.25 -6.58 17.80
C GLN A 16 13.76 -6.27 17.61
N ARG A 17 13.05 -7.01 16.78
CA ARG A 17 11.66 -6.76 16.46
C ARG A 17 10.73 -7.76 17.12
N PRO A 18 9.52 -7.32 17.51
CA PRO A 18 8.48 -8.24 17.94
C PRO A 18 8.07 -9.17 16.79
N TRP A 19 7.46 -10.30 17.13
CA TRP A 19 6.87 -11.19 16.13
C TRP A 19 5.97 -10.42 15.16
N ILE A 20 6.22 -10.56 13.86
CA ILE A 20 5.46 -9.86 12.83
C ILE A 20 4.07 -10.49 12.71
N ARG A 21 3.05 -9.68 12.92
CA ARG A 21 1.63 -10.00 12.72
C ARG A 21 1.10 -9.01 11.70
N GLY A 22 0.80 -9.49 10.51
CA GLY A 22 0.45 -8.61 9.40
C GLY A 22 -0.69 -9.14 8.54
N CYS A 23 -1.24 -8.25 7.72
CA CYS A 23 -2.27 -8.55 6.73
C CYS A 23 -2.02 -7.81 5.42
N ASN A 24 -2.73 -8.21 4.36
CA ASN A 24 -2.88 -7.35 3.20
C ASN A 24 -3.79 -6.19 3.56
N PHE A 25 -3.45 -5.00 3.10
CA PHE A 25 -4.21 -3.81 3.44
C PHE A 25 -4.61 -3.01 2.18
N ILE A 26 -5.88 -2.77 2.10
CA ILE A 26 -6.55 -1.81 1.21
C ILE A 26 -7.74 -1.28 1.99
N SER A 27 -8.00 0.03 1.96
CA SER A 27 -9.14 0.62 2.67
C SER A 27 -10.47 0.07 2.17
N SER A 28 -11.41 -0.15 3.08
CA SER A 28 -12.70 -0.81 2.78
C SER A 28 -13.59 -0.04 1.79
N ASP A 29 -13.34 1.25 1.61
CA ASP A 29 -14.02 2.13 0.66
C ASP A 29 -13.32 2.23 -0.71
N CYS A 30 -12.20 1.53 -0.91
CA CYS A 30 -11.52 1.44 -2.19
C CYS A 30 -12.03 0.25 -2.99
N ALA A 31 -12.52 0.49 -4.21
CA ALA A 31 -12.92 -0.57 -5.12
C ALA A 31 -11.75 -1.41 -5.63
N ASN A 32 -10.59 -0.79 -5.77
CA ASN A 32 -9.35 -1.42 -6.22
C ASN A 32 -8.12 -0.58 -5.83
N ARG A 33 -6.92 -0.99 -6.27
CA ARG A 33 -5.67 -0.28 -5.97
C ARG A 33 -5.55 1.10 -6.63
N VAL A 34 -6.22 1.34 -7.77
CA VAL A 34 -6.25 2.68 -8.35
C VAL A 34 -6.94 3.64 -7.39
N ASP A 35 -8.07 3.23 -6.81
CA ASP A 35 -8.79 4.01 -5.80
C ASP A 35 -7.95 4.35 -4.58
N GLN A 36 -7.12 3.42 -4.16
CA GLN A 36 -6.25 3.61 -3.00
C GLN A 36 -5.19 4.69 -3.21
N TRP A 37 -4.71 4.85 -4.46
CA TRP A 37 -3.52 5.65 -4.73
C TRP A 37 -3.76 6.89 -5.58
N GLN A 38 -4.87 7.00 -6.33
CA GLN A 38 -5.16 8.15 -7.18
C GLN A 38 -5.54 9.41 -6.39
N GLU A 39 -5.43 10.59 -7.01
CA GLU A 39 -5.84 11.87 -6.41
C GLU A 39 -7.37 11.94 -6.21
N TYR A 40 -8.13 11.36 -7.13
CA TYR A 40 -9.58 11.37 -7.07
C TYR A 40 -10.12 10.80 -5.77
N LYS A 41 -10.78 11.63 -4.96
CA LYS A 41 -11.31 11.31 -3.61
C LYS A 41 -10.27 10.78 -2.62
N PHE A 42 -9.00 11.12 -2.79
CA PHE A 42 -7.95 10.62 -1.91
C PHE A 42 -8.17 11.00 -0.45
N GLU A 43 -8.52 12.26 -0.16
CA GLU A 43 -8.65 12.72 1.23
C GLU A 43 -9.78 11.96 1.96
N GLU A 44 -10.92 11.76 1.31
CA GLU A 44 -12.04 10.99 1.87
C GLU A 44 -11.63 9.54 2.21
N ARG A 45 -10.93 8.88 1.29
CA ARG A 45 -10.42 7.51 1.48
C ARG A 45 -9.27 7.44 2.47
N PHE A 46 -8.48 8.49 2.56
CA PHE A 46 -7.38 8.55 3.50
C PHE A 46 -7.86 8.67 4.95
N GLU A 47 -8.97 9.36 5.22
CA GLU A 47 -9.64 9.35 6.53
C GLU A 47 -10.07 7.93 6.93
N THR A 48 -10.61 7.16 5.99
CA THR A 48 -10.92 5.74 6.21
C THR A 48 -9.66 4.92 6.46
N THR A 49 -8.60 5.15 5.69
CA THR A 49 -7.29 4.51 5.88
C THR A 49 -6.73 4.74 7.29
N GLU A 50 -6.73 5.99 7.78
CA GLU A 50 -6.22 6.31 9.13
C GLU A 50 -7.02 5.59 10.22
N ARG A 51 -8.35 5.59 10.11
CA ARG A 51 -9.24 4.88 11.04
C ARG A 51 -8.99 3.37 11.04
N GLU A 52 -8.85 2.77 9.86
CA GLU A 52 -8.64 1.33 9.73
C GLU A 52 -7.23 0.88 10.14
N LEU A 53 -6.21 1.71 9.95
CA LEU A 53 -4.88 1.47 10.49
C LEU A 53 -4.87 1.51 12.03
N ALA A 54 -5.60 2.44 12.64
CA ALA A 54 -5.76 2.47 14.10
C ALA A 54 -6.45 1.19 14.60
N LEU A 55 -7.53 0.76 13.95
CA LEU A 55 -8.22 -0.49 14.27
C LEU A 55 -7.33 -1.72 14.09
N ALA A 56 -6.52 -1.77 13.04
CA ALA A 56 -5.55 -2.83 12.81
C ALA A 56 -4.53 -2.91 13.97
N ALA A 57 -4.02 -1.77 14.43
CA ALA A 57 -3.12 -1.70 15.58
C ALA A 57 -3.79 -2.18 16.87
N GLU A 58 -5.03 -1.75 17.14
CA GLU A 58 -5.81 -2.19 18.31
C GLU A 58 -6.06 -3.70 18.32
N THR A 59 -6.24 -4.31 17.14
CA THR A 59 -6.41 -5.77 17.01
C THR A 59 -5.09 -6.53 17.09
N GLY A 60 -3.95 -5.83 17.18
CA GLY A 60 -2.62 -6.41 17.41
C GLY A 60 -1.78 -6.58 16.15
N PHE A 61 -2.17 -6.06 14.99
CA PHE A 61 -1.31 -6.01 13.82
C PHE A 61 -0.17 -4.99 14.02
N ASN A 62 1.03 -5.37 13.59
CA ASN A 62 2.21 -4.51 13.59
C ASN A 62 2.89 -4.43 12.21
N SER A 63 2.24 -5.00 11.19
CA SER A 63 2.70 -4.94 9.81
C SER A 63 1.52 -5.00 8.84
N ILE A 64 1.62 -4.26 7.75
CA ILE A 64 0.70 -4.38 6.61
C ILE A 64 1.48 -4.60 5.33
N ARG A 65 0.88 -5.31 4.38
CA ARG A 65 1.37 -5.43 3.01
C ARG A 65 0.53 -4.54 2.10
N ILE A 66 1.18 -3.57 1.46
CA ILE A 66 0.57 -2.63 0.53
C ILE A 66 1.16 -2.82 -0.87
N ILE A 67 0.34 -2.60 -1.88
CA ILE A 67 0.72 -2.76 -3.28
C ILE A 67 0.50 -1.42 -3.99
N PRO A 68 1.58 -0.64 -4.24
CA PRO A 68 1.51 0.55 -5.07
C PRO A 68 0.99 0.22 -6.47
N GLU A 69 0.12 1.07 -7.02
CA GLU A 69 -0.38 0.88 -8.38
C GLU A 69 0.49 1.66 -9.36
N PHE A 70 1.27 0.93 -10.17
CA PHE A 70 2.20 1.53 -11.13
C PHE A 70 1.51 2.48 -12.13
N PHE A 71 0.30 2.15 -12.56
CA PHE A 71 -0.48 2.99 -13.46
C PHE A 71 -0.74 4.38 -12.86
N VAL A 72 -1.10 4.45 -11.57
CA VAL A 72 -1.31 5.73 -10.89
C VAL A 72 0.00 6.50 -10.76
N TRP A 73 1.10 5.81 -10.37
CA TRP A 73 2.42 6.42 -10.31
C TRP A 73 2.85 7.01 -11.67
N GLU A 74 2.57 6.31 -12.77
CA GLU A 74 2.91 6.78 -14.12
C GLU A 74 2.11 8.02 -14.51
N GLN A 75 0.84 8.13 -14.12
CA GLN A 75 -0.06 9.22 -14.49
C GLN A 75 0.02 10.43 -13.55
N GLU A 76 0.31 10.22 -12.27
CA GLU A 76 0.24 11.23 -11.21
C GLU A 76 1.51 11.23 -10.35
N HIS A 77 2.68 11.10 -10.96
CA HIS A 77 3.98 10.80 -10.31
C HIS A 77 4.22 11.56 -9.00
N ASP A 78 4.21 12.89 -9.03
CA ASP A 78 4.57 13.71 -7.87
C ASP A 78 3.50 13.62 -6.78
N GLY A 79 2.23 13.74 -7.14
CA GLY A 79 1.11 13.56 -6.21
C GLY A 79 1.04 12.15 -5.63
N PHE A 80 1.36 11.12 -6.43
CA PHE A 80 1.46 9.76 -5.94
C PHE A 80 2.52 9.61 -4.84
N MET A 81 3.71 10.20 -5.02
CA MET A 81 4.79 10.10 -4.03
C MET A 81 4.41 10.76 -2.71
N GLU A 82 3.74 11.92 -2.75
CA GLU A 82 3.23 12.60 -1.55
C GLU A 82 2.18 11.75 -0.82
N ARG A 83 1.23 11.17 -1.54
CA ARG A 83 0.20 10.28 -0.98
C ARG A 83 0.80 9.01 -0.39
N PHE A 84 1.79 8.44 -1.07
CA PHE A 84 2.50 7.26 -0.61
C PHE A 84 3.27 7.51 0.70
N GLU A 85 3.95 8.66 0.82
CA GLU A 85 4.64 9.07 2.04
C GLU A 85 3.65 9.23 3.20
N ARG A 86 2.55 9.95 3.00
CA ARG A 86 1.48 10.10 3.99
C ARG A 86 0.92 8.77 4.47
N TYR A 87 0.77 7.81 3.56
CA TYR A 87 0.29 6.47 3.88
C TYR A 87 1.23 5.71 4.80
N ILE A 88 2.53 5.76 4.51
CA ILE A 88 3.56 5.16 5.36
C ILE A 88 3.63 5.84 6.72
N GLU A 89 3.51 7.17 6.77
CA GLU A 89 3.48 7.92 8.02
C GLU A 89 2.27 7.56 8.88
N ALA A 90 1.08 7.44 8.28
CA ALA A 90 -0.13 7.04 8.99
C ALA A 90 0.01 5.62 9.59
N ALA A 91 0.59 4.68 8.85
CA ALA A 91 0.90 3.35 9.36
C ALA A 91 1.92 3.42 10.52
N HIS A 92 2.98 4.19 10.35
CA HIS A 92 4.03 4.35 11.36
C HIS A 92 3.52 4.97 12.66
N LYS A 93 2.66 5.97 12.60
CA LYS A 93 1.98 6.58 13.79
C LYS A 93 1.25 5.54 14.63
N ASN A 94 0.73 4.49 14.00
CA ASN A 94 0.04 3.38 14.65
C ASN A 94 0.98 2.20 15.02
N GLY A 95 2.30 2.36 14.91
CA GLY A 95 3.27 1.29 15.18
C GLY A 95 3.26 0.16 14.14
N ILE A 96 2.73 0.41 12.96
CA ILE A 96 2.60 -0.56 11.87
C ILE A 96 3.71 -0.35 10.83
N SER A 97 4.45 -1.41 10.52
CA SER A 97 5.45 -1.43 9.45
C SER A 97 4.80 -1.74 8.10
N CYS A 98 5.23 -1.09 7.03
CA CYS A 98 4.75 -1.36 5.68
C CYS A 98 5.69 -2.31 4.93
N MET A 99 5.15 -3.43 4.44
CA MET A 99 5.77 -4.26 3.43
C MET A 99 5.28 -3.81 2.05
N VAL A 100 6.15 -3.17 1.28
CA VAL A 100 5.82 -2.62 -0.03
C VAL A 100 6.07 -3.65 -1.13
N VAL A 101 5.06 -3.98 -1.90
CA VAL A 101 5.15 -4.90 -3.05
C VAL A 101 5.35 -4.08 -4.32
N LEU A 102 6.59 -4.01 -4.80
CA LEU A 102 6.94 -3.23 -6.00
C LEU A 102 6.58 -3.93 -7.32
N GLY A 103 6.46 -5.24 -7.31
CA GLY A 103 6.07 -6.04 -8.48
C GLY A 103 4.98 -7.03 -8.12
N ASN A 104 3.94 -7.11 -8.94
CA ASN A 104 2.81 -8.00 -8.75
C ASN A 104 2.32 -8.55 -10.09
N ASP A 105 2.35 -9.87 -10.23
CA ASP A 105 1.96 -10.58 -11.46
C ASP A 105 0.48 -11.03 -11.45
N CYS A 106 -0.25 -10.76 -10.39
CA CYS A 106 -1.69 -11.06 -10.30
C CYS A 106 -2.51 -10.03 -11.10
N MET A 107 -2.32 -10.01 -12.41
CA MET A 107 -2.99 -9.08 -13.32
C MET A 107 -3.60 -9.84 -14.49
N PRO A 108 -4.72 -9.38 -15.06
CA PRO A 108 -5.19 -9.90 -16.33
C PRO A 108 -4.13 -9.68 -17.43
N PRO A 109 -4.22 -10.38 -18.56
CA PRO A 109 -3.29 -10.17 -19.68
C PRO A 109 -3.10 -8.69 -20.00
N LYS A 110 -1.87 -8.28 -20.28
CA LYS A 110 -1.46 -6.88 -20.43
C LYS A 110 -2.41 -6.05 -21.30
N GLU A 111 -2.83 -6.58 -22.44
CA GLU A 111 -3.75 -5.87 -23.36
C GLU A 111 -5.12 -5.60 -22.73
N GLU A 112 -5.62 -6.52 -21.93
CA GLU A 112 -6.90 -6.38 -21.24
C GLU A 112 -6.77 -5.43 -20.03
N ALA A 113 -5.70 -5.53 -19.27
CA ALA A 113 -5.40 -4.63 -18.18
C ALA A 113 -5.31 -3.17 -18.64
N LEU A 114 -4.61 -2.91 -19.75
CA LEU A 114 -4.47 -1.56 -20.30
C LEU A 114 -5.80 -0.96 -20.78
N LYS A 115 -6.75 -1.77 -21.23
CA LYS A 115 -8.09 -1.30 -21.64
C LYS A 115 -8.97 -0.91 -20.45
N ARG A 116 -8.73 -1.49 -19.29
CA ARG A 116 -9.55 -1.30 -18.08
C ARG A 116 -9.01 -0.22 -17.16
N ARG A 117 -7.72 0.10 -17.22
CA ARG A 117 -7.09 1.09 -16.35
C ARG A 117 -7.50 2.50 -16.72
N HIS A 118 -8.06 3.24 -15.78
CA HIS A 118 -8.39 4.64 -15.88
C HIS A 118 -8.33 5.29 -14.50
N LEU A 119 -8.12 6.60 -14.45
CA LEU A 119 -8.27 7.40 -13.24
C LEU A 119 -9.75 7.82 -13.07
N GLY A 120 -10.10 8.22 -11.87
CA GLY A 120 -11.46 8.63 -11.52
C GLY A 120 -12.26 7.50 -10.88
N GLU A 121 -13.56 7.49 -11.09
CA GLU A 121 -14.45 6.53 -10.45
C GLU A 121 -14.15 5.08 -10.86
N GLN A 122 -13.88 4.23 -9.88
CA GLN A 122 -13.56 2.84 -10.10
C GLN A 122 -14.77 1.94 -9.86
N LYS A 123 -14.78 0.78 -10.55
CA LYS A 123 -15.76 -0.28 -10.36
C LYS A 123 -15.08 -1.54 -9.83
N VAL A 124 -15.84 -2.34 -9.08
CA VAL A 124 -15.36 -3.57 -8.44
C VAL A 124 -15.03 -4.70 -9.42
N ASP A 125 -15.43 -4.56 -10.68
CA ASP A 125 -15.39 -5.62 -11.70
C ASP A 125 -13.99 -5.98 -12.21
N TRP A 126 -12.93 -5.29 -11.79
CA TRP A 126 -11.55 -5.64 -12.15
C TRP A 126 -10.57 -5.59 -10.97
N GLY A 127 -11.07 -5.86 -9.78
CA GLY A 127 -10.26 -5.83 -8.58
C GLY A 127 -9.11 -6.83 -8.60
N TYR A 128 -7.93 -6.33 -8.46
CA TYR A 128 -6.75 -6.83 -7.72
C TYR A 128 -5.73 -5.72 -7.65
#